data_3efa2da1be081f5b90e08e8dc56c5c22
#
_entry.id   3efa2da1be081f5b90e08e8dc56c5c22
#
_cell.length_a   1.000
_cell.length_b   1.000
_cell.length_c   1.000
_cell.angle_alpha   90.00
_cell.angle_beta   90.00
_cell.angle_gamma   90.00
#
_symmetry.space_group_name_H-M   'P 1'
#
loop_
_entity.id
_entity.type
_entity.pdbx_description
1 polymer ?
#
loop_
_entity_poly.entity_id
_entity_poly.type
_entity_poly.pdbx_seq_one_letter_code
_entity_poly.pdbx_strand_id
1 'polypeptide(L)'
;MKSHLLWAAGALVAVTVVSGSLVGGGAIARQERSAPGVSLAHDVVAAASAFETYTRGAGAISAGFGSGGNVADALATGAAYQPEQLDAGMIAYGAIAALQEEGFVDGVRQAARETPADVLVARLEENPDSVLEIAGVGAAASRAQAALLKRGAPLGATGKAVKQAAYDVQHQDWSKGPIADSAGRLAKVKAMSAQFFKPADEDAGRLIQAATAPRENAGMGAEGGAAFTPVTVRSAALAALAVLGAAGDEDVAKLDKVLVEKKSGYCMKMAKLNLYQCLAVAGPHYEDVFCLGQHALIDTAQCVNDAAGGAVAQTAAPVARRPAPGFLIPVAGTSVAAMNSPVPAGN
;
A
#
# COMPACT_ATOMS: atom_id res chain seq x y z
N MET A 1 -55.19 -28.72 11.25
CA MET A 1 -55.97 -29.08 10.08
C MET A 1 -55.05 -28.97 8.87
N LYS A 2 -54.65 -30.14 8.33
CA LYS A 2 -54.77 -30.63 6.94
C LYS A 2 -54.04 -29.75 5.92
N SER A 3 -53.24 -30.17 5.01
CA SER A 3 -52.80 -31.49 4.49
C SER A 3 -51.86 -31.23 3.27
N HIS A 4 -50.80 -32.02 3.11
CA HIS A 4 -50.29 -32.70 1.93
C HIS A 4 -50.22 -31.93 0.59
N LEU A 5 -49.20 -32.02 -0.23
CA LEU A 5 -48.80 -33.17 -1.05
C LEU A 5 -47.44 -33.02 -1.72
N LEU A 6 -46.67 -34.10 -1.69
CA LEU A 6 -45.50 -34.42 -2.52
C LEU A 6 -45.86 -34.49 -4.02
N TRP A 7 -44.88 -34.14 -4.86
CA TRP A 7 -44.70 -34.83 -6.18
C TRP A 7 -43.23 -34.90 -6.56
N ALA A 8 -42.74 -36.13 -6.59
CA ALA A 8 -41.45 -36.48 -7.21
C ALA A 8 -41.71 -36.85 -8.69
N ALA A 9 -40.86 -36.43 -9.59
CA ALA A 9 -40.80 -36.96 -10.94
C ALA A 9 -39.33 -37.20 -11.32
N GLY A 10 -38.97 -38.49 -11.33
CA GLY A 10 -37.69 -38.97 -11.85
C GLY A 10 -37.67 -38.95 -13.38
N ALA A 11 -36.51 -38.61 -13.94
CA ALA A 11 -36.21 -38.87 -15.34
C ALA A 11 -35.04 -39.83 -15.45
N LEU A 12 -35.33 -41.05 -15.91
CA LEU A 12 -34.39 -42.08 -16.34
C LEU A 12 -33.74 -41.63 -17.65
N VAL A 13 -32.40 -41.52 -17.67
CA VAL A 13 -31.64 -41.43 -18.92
C VAL A 13 -31.02 -42.79 -19.22
N ALA A 14 -31.43 -43.35 -20.34
CA ALA A 14 -30.96 -44.61 -20.85
C ALA A 14 -29.51 -44.48 -21.37
N VAL A 15 -28.66 -45.39 -20.91
CA VAL A 15 -27.31 -45.60 -21.41
C VAL A 15 -27.40 -46.57 -22.62
N THR A 16 -27.07 -46.07 -23.78
CA THR A 16 -26.82 -46.92 -24.94
C THR A 16 -25.34 -47.24 -25.06
N VAL A 17 -24.97 -48.46 -24.76
CA VAL A 17 -23.65 -49.03 -25.04
C VAL A 17 -23.57 -49.35 -26.52
N VAL A 18 -22.68 -48.69 -27.25
CA VAL A 18 -22.29 -49.11 -28.60
C VAL A 18 -20.89 -49.71 -28.50
N SER A 19 -20.82 -51.02 -28.60
CA SER A 19 -19.57 -51.77 -28.75
C SER A 19 -19.13 -51.69 -30.21
N GLY A 20 -18.02 -51.05 -30.47
CA GLY A 20 -17.36 -51.03 -31.78
C GLY A 20 -15.85 -51.19 -31.60
N SER A 21 -15.36 -52.40 -31.74
CA SER A 21 -13.93 -52.71 -31.83
C SER A 21 -13.39 -52.30 -33.20
N LEU A 22 -12.39 -51.47 -33.28
CA LEU A 22 -11.44 -51.46 -34.41
C LEU A 22 -10.04 -51.03 -33.93
N VAL A 23 -9.12 -51.89 -34.25
CA VAL A 23 -7.67 -51.80 -34.09
C VAL A 23 -7.13 -50.68 -34.97
N GLY A 24 -6.23 -49.86 -34.44
CA GLY A 24 -5.40 -49.01 -35.29
C GLY A 24 -4.82 -47.78 -34.60
N GLY A 25 -3.51 -47.81 -34.33
CA GLY A 25 -2.67 -46.64 -34.29
C GLY A 25 -2.77 -45.80 -32.99
N GLY A 26 -1.87 -46.07 -32.03
CA GLY A 26 -1.70 -45.22 -30.84
C GLY A 26 -1.21 -43.83 -31.20
N ALA A 27 -2.13 -42.93 -31.47
CA ALA A 27 -1.91 -41.50 -31.22
C ALA A 27 -2.31 -41.26 -29.78
N ILE A 28 -1.31 -41.21 -28.89
CA ILE A 28 -1.48 -40.65 -27.54
C ILE A 28 -1.91 -39.22 -27.81
N ALA A 29 -3.20 -38.95 -27.74
CA ALA A 29 -3.72 -37.60 -27.64
C ALA A 29 -3.08 -37.01 -26.39
N ARG A 30 -2.02 -36.22 -26.60
CA ARG A 30 -1.44 -35.36 -25.55
C ARG A 30 -2.58 -34.43 -25.17
N GLN A 31 -3.25 -34.76 -24.08
CA GLN A 31 -4.24 -33.90 -23.48
C GLN A 31 -3.52 -32.60 -23.19
N GLU A 32 -3.69 -31.61 -24.06
CA GLU A 32 -3.25 -30.24 -23.76
C GLU A 32 -3.94 -29.88 -22.48
N ARG A 33 -3.19 -29.93 -21.38
CA ARG A 33 -3.63 -29.32 -20.15
C ARG A 33 -3.81 -27.84 -20.50
N SER A 34 -5.03 -27.40 -20.52
CA SER A 34 -5.34 -25.95 -20.57
C SER A 34 -4.41 -25.28 -19.57
N ALA A 35 -3.67 -24.26 -20.01
CA ALA A 35 -2.81 -23.53 -19.12
C ALA A 35 -3.62 -23.12 -17.89
N PRO A 36 -3.13 -23.35 -16.68
CA PRO A 36 -3.87 -22.98 -15.47
C PRO A 36 -4.28 -21.52 -15.58
N GLY A 37 -5.54 -21.23 -15.27
CA GLY A 37 -6.05 -19.87 -15.19
C GLY A 37 -5.25 -19.11 -14.13
N VAL A 38 -5.13 -17.80 -14.30
CA VAL A 38 -4.51 -16.95 -13.26
C VAL A 38 -5.29 -17.15 -11.95
N SER A 39 -4.59 -17.54 -10.88
CA SER A 39 -5.16 -17.77 -9.56
C SER A 39 -4.51 -16.86 -8.53
N LEU A 40 -5.32 -16.10 -7.79
CA LEU A 40 -4.90 -15.32 -6.64
C LEU A 40 -5.77 -15.68 -5.44
N ALA A 41 -5.15 -15.92 -4.30
CA ALA A 41 -5.82 -16.22 -3.05
C ALA A 41 -6.76 -15.07 -2.62
N HIS A 42 -7.86 -15.43 -1.99
CA HIS A 42 -8.83 -14.45 -1.48
C HIS A 42 -8.17 -13.44 -0.54
N ASP A 43 -7.27 -13.88 0.35
CA ASP A 43 -6.56 -13.00 1.27
C ASP A 43 -5.63 -12.01 0.56
N VAL A 44 -4.99 -12.42 -0.55
CA VAL A 44 -4.16 -11.55 -1.38
C VAL A 44 -5.00 -10.47 -2.05
N VAL A 45 -6.15 -10.85 -2.62
CA VAL A 45 -7.09 -9.90 -3.24
C VAL A 45 -7.69 -8.97 -2.17
N ALA A 46 -8.04 -9.49 -0.99
CA ALA A 46 -8.54 -8.70 0.12
C ALA A 46 -7.51 -7.67 0.59
N ALA A 47 -6.23 -8.05 0.69
CA ALA A 47 -5.15 -7.11 1.03
C ALA A 47 -4.99 -6.01 -0.04
N ALA A 48 -5.02 -6.35 -1.33
CA ALA A 48 -4.98 -5.38 -2.43
C ALA A 48 -6.17 -4.42 -2.38
N SER A 49 -7.37 -4.93 -2.11
CA SER A 49 -8.59 -4.16 -1.98
C SER A 49 -8.54 -3.23 -0.75
N ALA A 50 -8.01 -3.71 0.38
CA ALA A 50 -7.80 -2.89 1.57
C ALA A 50 -6.84 -1.72 1.30
N PHE A 51 -5.73 -1.96 0.59
CA PHE A 51 -4.80 -0.91 0.16
C PHE A 51 -5.48 0.13 -0.72
N GLU A 52 -6.23 -0.29 -1.73
CA GLU A 52 -6.92 0.62 -2.64
C GLU A 52 -8.00 1.43 -1.91
N THR A 53 -8.84 0.78 -1.11
CA THR A 53 -9.95 1.43 -0.40
C THR A 53 -9.41 2.42 0.63
N TYR A 54 -8.37 2.03 1.39
CA TYR A 54 -7.72 2.94 2.33
C TYR A 54 -7.13 4.17 1.63
N THR A 55 -6.30 3.96 0.60
CA THR A 55 -5.64 5.09 -0.08
C THR A 55 -6.63 6.01 -0.78
N ARG A 56 -7.74 5.48 -1.30
CA ARG A 56 -8.85 6.26 -1.87
C ARG A 56 -9.58 7.05 -0.80
N GLY A 57 -9.98 6.41 0.30
CA GLY A 57 -10.70 7.05 1.40
C GLY A 57 -9.89 8.13 2.09
N ALA A 58 -8.64 7.83 2.44
CA ALA A 58 -7.72 8.78 3.06
C ALA A 58 -7.34 9.93 2.09
N GLY A 59 -7.20 9.64 0.79
CA GLY A 59 -6.97 10.63 -0.26
C GLY A 59 -8.17 11.54 -0.55
N ALA A 60 -9.36 11.18 -0.08
CA ALA A 60 -10.59 11.96 -0.23
C ALA A 60 -10.96 12.78 1.03
N ILE A 61 -10.14 12.77 2.08
CA ILE A 61 -10.38 13.57 3.29
C ILE A 61 -10.42 15.05 2.91
N SER A 62 -11.50 15.73 3.33
CA SER A 62 -11.63 17.17 3.15
C SER A 62 -10.69 17.94 4.06
N ALA A 63 -10.03 18.97 3.53
CA ALA A 63 -9.24 19.92 4.31
C ALA A 63 -10.10 21.02 4.96
N GLY A 64 -11.42 21.04 4.73
CA GLY A 64 -12.36 22.03 5.29
C GLY A 64 -12.85 21.60 6.68
N PHE A 65 -12.11 21.95 7.73
CA PHE A 65 -12.48 21.65 9.11
C PHE A 65 -13.26 22.80 9.72
N GLY A 66 -14.40 22.48 10.35
CA GLY A 66 -15.26 23.46 11.05
C GLY A 66 -15.54 23.09 12.51
N SER A 67 -15.10 21.91 12.97
CA SER A 67 -15.34 21.44 14.34
C SER A 67 -14.39 20.32 14.73
N GLY A 68 -14.25 20.06 16.03
CA GLY A 68 -13.52 18.90 16.55
C GLY A 68 -14.11 17.55 16.12
N GLY A 69 -15.41 17.50 15.84
CA GLY A 69 -16.07 16.30 15.28
C GLY A 69 -15.53 15.96 13.88
N ASN A 70 -15.43 16.95 12.99
CA ASN A 70 -14.85 16.75 11.66
C ASN A 70 -13.40 16.25 11.74
N VAL A 71 -12.62 16.75 12.70
CA VAL A 71 -11.24 16.30 12.93
C VAL A 71 -11.21 14.85 13.40
N ALA A 72 -12.10 14.47 14.33
CA ALA A 72 -12.19 13.10 14.83
C ALA A 72 -12.57 12.09 13.72
N ASP A 73 -13.52 12.43 12.85
CA ASP A 73 -13.93 11.60 11.71
C ASP A 73 -12.80 11.45 10.68
N ALA A 74 -12.08 12.53 10.40
CA ALA A 74 -10.93 12.52 9.50
C ALA A 74 -9.76 11.69 10.06
N LEU A 75 -9.49 11.80 11.38
CA LEU A 75 -8.52 10.95 12.08
C LEU A 75 -8.95 9.47 12.02
N ALA A 76 -10.24 9.21 12.20
CA ALA A 76 -10.80 7.87 12.07
C ALA A 76 -10.49 7.26 10.70
N THR A 77 -10.69 8.02 9.63
CA THR A 77 -10.38 7.59 8.26
C THR A 77 -8.89 7.46 8.01
N GLY A 78 -8.10 8.48 8.35
CA GLY A 78 -6.66 8.53 8.06
C GLY A 78 -5.83 7.54 8.88
N ALA A 79 -6.33 7.12 10.05
CA ALA A 79 -5.64 6.15 10.91
C ALA A 79 -6.10 4.70 10.68
N ALA A 80 -7.10 4.43 9.84
CA ALA A 80 -7.73 3.14 9.69
C ALA A 80 -6.93 2.17 8.82
N TYR A 81 -5.67 1.90 9.16
CA TYR A 81 -4.88 0.85 8.52
C TYR A 81 -3.92 0.18 9.49
N GLN A 82 -3.64 -1.08 9.25
CA GLN A 82 -2.52 -1.81 9.85
C GLN A 82 -1.30 -1.72 8.92
N PRO A 83 -0.10 -1.38 9.42
CA PRO A 83 1.09 -1.26 8.59
C PRO A 83 1.41 -2.50 7.77
N GLU A 84 1.30 -3.69 8.38
CA GLU A 84 1.57 -4.97 7.74
C GLU A 84 0.55 -5.28 6.63
N GLN A 85 -0.73 -5.02 6.88
CA GLN A 85 -1.79 -5.21 5.88
C GLN A 85 -1.61 -4.25 4.71
N LEU A 86 -1.22 -2.99 4.98
CA LEU A 86 -1.03 -1.98 3.94
C LEU A 86 0.18 -2.31 3.06
N ASP A 87 1.28 -2.82 3.66
CA ASP A 87 2.47 -3.25 2.93
C ASP A 87 2.19 -4.45 2.01
N ALA A 88 1.59 -5.51 2.56
CA ALA A 88 1.16 -6.67 1.77
C ALA A 88 0.14 -6.29 0.68
N GLY A 89 -0.81 -5.41 1.02
CA GLY A 89 -1.81 -4.90 0.09
C GLY A 89 -1.22 -4.08 -1.06
N MET A 90 -0.18 -3.32 -0.81
CA MET A 90 0.55 -2.56 -1.82
C MET A 90 1.22 -3.51 -2.83
N ILE A 91 1.90 -4.57 -2.37
CA ILE A 91 2.51 -5.59 -3.22
C ILE A 91 1.44 -6.33 -4.03
N ALA A 92 0.35 -6.75 -3.39
CA ALA A 92 -0.75 -7.45 -4.04
C ALA A 92 -1.47 -6.58 -5.09
N TYR A 93 -1.69 -5.29 -4.81
CA TYR A 93 -2.26 -4.34 -5.76
C TYR A 93 -1.37 -4.13 -6.98
N GLY A 94 -0.06 -4.01 -6.76
CA GLY A 94 0.93 -3.96 -7.82
C GLY A 94 0.96 -5.25 -8.67
N ALA A 95 0.78 -6.43 -8.05
CA ALA A 95 0.72 -7.70 -8.75
C ALA A 95 -0.51 -7.80 -9.69
N ILE A 96 -1.69 -7.34 -9.21
CA ILE A 96 -2.90 -7.28 -10.05
C ILE A 96 -2.68 -6.35 -11.25
N ALA A 97 -1.98 -5.22 -11.03
CA ALA A 97 -1.60 -4.36 -12.15
C ALA A 97 -0.62 -5.05 -13.11
N ALA A 98 0.41 -5.72 -12.61
CA ALA A 98 1.41 -6.44 -13.40
C ALA A 98 0.78 -7.56 -14.25
N LEU A 99 -0.23 -8.26 -13.75
CA LEU A 99 -0.99 -9.27 -14.49
C LEU A 99 -1.68 -8.73 -15.74
N GLN A 100 -1.87 -7.44 -15.85
CA GLN A 100 -2.46 -6.81 -17.03
C GLN A 100 -1.44 -6.62 -18.17
N GLU A 101 -0.17 -6.96 -17.98
CA GLU A 101 0.85 -6.96 -19.03
C GLU A 101 0.91 -8.31 -19.75
N GLU A 102 0.32 -8.37 -20.93
CA GLU A 102 0.23 -9.60 -21.72
C GLU A 102 1.61 -10.18 -22.04
N GLY A 103 2.54 -9.33 -22.46
CA GLY A 103 3.91 -9.76 -22.77
C GLY A 103 4.64 -10.36 -21.57
N PHE A 104 4.38 -9.91 -20.35
CA PHE A 104 4.91 -10.51 -19.14
C PHE A 104 4.27 -11.86 -18.84
N VAL A 105 2.96 -11.97 -18.96
CA VAL A 105 2.25 -13.24 -18.71
C VAL A 105 2.68 -14.31 -19.70
N ASP A 106 2.88 -13.94 -20.96
CA ASP A 106 3.41 -14.87 -21.97
C ASP A 106 4.88 -15.23 -21.70
N GLY A 107 5.68 -14.28 -21.20
CA GLY A 107 7.03 -14.54 -20.72
C GLY A 107 7.07 -15.57 -19.58
N VAL A 108 6.16 -15.48 -18.60
CA VAL A 108 6.03 -16.47 -17.51
C VAL A 108 5.66 -17.83 -18.06
N ARG A 109 4.70 -17.90 -18.98
CA ARG A 109 4.30 -19.15 -19.63
C ARG A 109 5.42 -19.75 -20.46
N GLN A 110 6.24 -18.93 -21.11
CA GLN A 110 7.41 -19.38 -21.86
C GLN A 110 8.47 -19.94 -20.90
N ALA A 111 8.79 -19.24 -19.81
CA ALA A 111 9.72 -19.74 -18.80
C ALA A 111 9.29 -21.09 -18.22
N ALA A 112 7.98 -21.31 -18.02
CA ALA A 112 7.43 -22.59 -17.57
C ALA A 112 7.49 -23.74 -18.62
N ARG A 113 7.74 -23.43 -19.89
CA ARG A 113 8.03 -24.43 -20.93
C ARG A 113 9.51 -24.83 -20.94
N GLU A 114 10.38 -23.94 -20.53
CA GLU A 114 11.84 -24.12 -20.53
C GLU A 114 12.36 -24.70 -19.20
N THR A 115 11.70 -24.37 -18.10
CA THR A 115 12.01 -24.83 -16.74
C THR A 115 10.77 -25.53 -16.16
N PRO A 116 10.92 -26.69 -15.46
CA PRO A 116 9.80 -27.30 -14.76
C PRO A 116 9.08 -26.31 -13.85
N ALA A 117 7.75 -26.27 -13.92
CA ALA A 117 6.97 -25.25 -13.23
C ALA A 117 7.15 -25.24 -11.71
N ASP A 118 7.29 -26.39 -11.10
CA ASP A 118 7.59 -26.56 -9.67
C ASP A 118 8.95 -25.96 -9.27
N VAL A 119 9.96 -26.10 -10.13
CA VAL A 119 11.29 -25.49 -9.93
C VAL A 119 11.21 -23.96 -10.04
N LEU A 120 10.48 -23.46 -11.02
CA LEU A 120 10.29 -22.02 -11.22
C LEU A 120 9.51 -21.41 -10.06
N VAL A 121 8.45 -22.07 -9.60
CA VAL A 121 7.66 -21.66 -8.42
C VAL A 121 8.54 -21.60 -7.17
N ALA A 122 9.24 -22.70 -6.84
CA ALA A 122 10.11 -22.74 -5.68
C ALA A 122 11.18 -21.63 -5.68
N ARG A 123 11.72 -21.33 -6.87
CA ARG A 123 12.72 -20.25 -7.06
C ARG A 123 12.13 -18.86 -6.81
N LEU A 124 10.91 -18.59 -7.29
CA LEU A 124 10.21 -17.32 -7.07
C LEU A 124 9.77 -17.15 -5.61
N GLU A 125 9.31 -18.20 -4.95
CA GLU A 125 8.95 -18.19 -3.53
C GLU A 125 10.19 -17.94 -2.63
N GLU A 126 11.34 -18.55 -2.94
CA GLU A 126 12.55 -18.39 -2.16
C GLU A 126 13.23 -17.04 -2.41
N ASN A 127 13.31 -16.64 -3.68
CA ASN A 127 13.95 -15.40 -4.11
C ASN A 127 13.09 -14.66 -5.14
N PRO A 128 12.24 -13.71 -4.72
CA PRO A 128 11.41 -12.93 -5.63
C PRO A 128 12.20 -12.20 -6.74
N ASP A 129 13.48 -11.88 -6.52
CA ASP A 129 14.30 -11.18 -7.52
C ASP A 129 14.56 -12.06 -8.77
N SER A 130 14.36 -13.39 -8.68
CA SER A 130 14.47 -14.27 -9.83
C SER A 130 13.45 -13.98 -10.94
N VAL A 131 12.37 -13.23 -10.63
CA VAL A 131 11.42 -12.74 -11.64
C VAL A 131 12.08 -11.83 -12.69
N LEU A 132 13.21 -11.19 -12.35
CA LEU A 132 13.94 -10.29 -13.25
C LEU A 132 14.48 -11.01 -14.50
N GLU A 133 14.59 -12.34 -14.46
CA GLU A 133 15.01 -13.16 -15.59
C GLU A 133 13.86 -13.46 -16.57
N ILE A 134 12.60 -13.14 -16.21
CA ILE A 134 11.41 -13.43 -17.00
C ILE A 134 11.17 -12.32 -18.03
N ALA A 135 10.94 -12.71 -19.29
CA ALA A 135 10.63 -11.76 -20.37
C ALA A 135 9.38 -10.92 -20.02
N GLY A 136 9.42 -9.62 -20.33
CA GLY A 136 8.32 -8.69 -20.08
C GLY A 136 8.24 -8.13 -18.65
N VAL A 137 9.12 -8.55 -17.72
CA VAL A 137 9.12 -8.09 -16.33
C VAL A 137 9.25 -6.56 -16.21
N GLY A 138 10.00 -5.91 -17.13
CA GLY A 138 10.14 -4.45 -17.15
C GLY A 138 8.80 -3.73 -17.33
N ALA A 139 7.96 -4.19 -18.26
CA ALA A 139 6.62 -3.66 -18.46
C ALA A 139 5.71 -3.92 -17.26
N ALA A 140 5.76 -5.13 -16.70
CA ALA A 140 5.01 -5.48 -15.50
C ALA A 140 5.38 -4.62 -14.29
N ALA A 141 6.68 -4.41 -14.03
CA ALA A 141 7.17 -3.53 -12.98
C ALA A 141 6.74 -2.07 -13.20
N SER A 142 6.82 -1.57 -14.43
CA SER A 142 6.38 -0.22 -14.79
C SER A 142 4.88 -0.02 -14.57
N ARG A 143 4.07 -1.02 -14.89
CA ARG A 143 2.63 -0.95 -14.64
C ARG A 143 2.31 -1.00 -13.15
N ALA A 144 2.97 -1.86 -12.37
CA ALA A 144 2.86 -1.88 -10.92
C ALA A 144 3.25 -0.51 -10.32
N GLN A 145 4.36 0.06 -10.74
CA GLN A 145 4.82 1.39 -10.34
C GLN A 145 3.75 2.45 -10.61
N ALA A 146 3.24 2.52 -11.84
CA ALA A 146 2.23 3.51 -12.23
C ALA A 146 0.94 3.37 -11.40
N ALA A 147 0.51 2.12 -11.15
CA ALA A 147 -0.66 1.84 -10.32
C ALA A 147 -0.48 2.32 -8.87
N LEU A 148 0.69 2.09 -8.28
CA LEU A 148 1.02 2.53 -6.92
C LEU A 148 1.13 4.05 -6.82
N LEU A 149 1.80 4.71 -7.75
CA LEU A 149 1.92 6.17 -7.79
C LEU A 149 0.55 6.84 -7.97
N LYS A 150 -0.36 6.24 -8.74
CA LYS A 150 -1.75 6.70 -8.87
C LYS A 150 -2.51 6.67 -7.54
N ARG A 151 -2.10 5.82 -6.58
CA ARG A 151 -2.68 5.79 -5.23
C ARG A 151 -1.95 6.73 -4.26
N GLY A 152 -0.62 6.78 -4.30
CA GLY A 152 0.18 7.59 -3.40
C GLY A 152 0.10 9.10 -3.66
N ALA A 153 0.04 9.54 -4.92
CA ALA A 153 0.05 10.95 -5.25
C ALA A 153 -1.17 11.74 -4.70
N PRO A 154 -2.42 11.27 -4.88
CA PRO A 154 -3.59 11.94 -4.28
C PRO A 154 -3.53 11.97 -2.75
N LEU A 155 -3.10 10.87 -2.11
CA LEU A 155 -2.95 10.79 -0.67
C LEU A 155 -1.96 11.86 -0.15
N GLY A 156 -0.82 12.02 -0.83
CA GLY A 156 0.16 13.05 -0.49
C GLY A 156 -0.35 14.49 -0.73
N ALA A 157 -1.10 14.71 -1.80
CA ALA A 157 -1.73 16.00 -2.09
C ALA A 157 -2.74 16.38 -1.01
N THR A 158 -3.62 15.45 -0.64
CA THR A 158 -4.58 15.63 0.46
C THR A 158 -3.86 15.89 1.79
N GLY A 159 -2.79 15.15 2.07
CA GLY A 159 -2.00 15.36 3.28
C GLY A 159 -1.43 16.78 3.37
N LYS A 160 -0.90 17.32 2.27
CA LYS A 160 -0.41 18.70 2.23
C LYS A 160 -1.54 19.72 2.46
N ALA A 161 -2.71 19.51 1.85
CA ALA A 161 -3.87 20.37 2.04
C ALA A 161 -4.38 20.34 3.50
N VAL A 162 -4.48 19.15 4.10
CA VAL A 162 -4.87 18.97 5.50
C VAL A 162 -3.84 19.61 6.45
N LYS A 163 -2.55 19.43 6.19
CA LYS A 163 -1.49 20.09 6.99
C LYS A 163 -1.58 21.61 6.90
N GLN A 164 -1.85 22.16 5.71
CA GLN A 164 -2.07 23.60 5.54
C GLN A 164 -3.30 24.05 6.33
N ALA A 165 -4.39 23.28 6.26
CA ALA A 165 -5.61 23.60 7.01
C ALA A 165 -5.36 23.74 8.52
N ALA A 166 -4.41 23.01 9.10
CA ALA A 166 -4.03 23.17 10.52
C ALA A 166 -3.59 24.60 10.83
N TYR A 167 -2.82 25.24 9.94
CA TYR A 167 -2.40 26.64 10.10
C TYR A 167 -3.56 27.60 9.85
N ASP A 168 -4.47 27.28 8.93
CA ASP A 168 -5.59 28.15 8.60
C ASP A 168 -6.63 28.18 9.72
N VAL A 169 -6.85 27.07 10.42
CA VAL A 169 -7.84 26.99 11.50
C VAL A 169 -7.28 27.34 12.89
N GLN A 170 -5.97 27.46 13.06
CA GLN A 170 -5.36 27.72 14.40
C GLN A 170 -5.85 29.02 15.06
N HIS A 171 -6.42 29.95 14.30
CA HIS A 171 -6.97 31.21 14.79
C HIS A 171 -8.48 31.16 15.06
N GLN A 172 -9.15 30.07 14.69
CA GLN A 172 -10.59 29.89 14.90
C GLN A 172 -10.87 29.43 16.33
N ASP A 173 -11.92 29.93 16.96
CA ASP A 173 -12.19 29.67 18.37
C ASP A 173 -12.47 28.20 18.68
N TRP A 174 -13.16 27.48 17.79
CA TRP A 174 -13.43 26.04 17.96
C TRP A 174 -12.15 25.19 17.98
N SER A 175 -11.08 25.62 17.33
CA SER A 175 -9.85 24.84 17.16
C SER A 175 -8.82 25.05 18.28
N LYS A 176 -8.92 26.18 19.01
CA LYS A 176 -7.97 26.57 20.08
C LYS A 176 -8.22 25.86 21.40
N GLY A 177 -9.45 25.42 21.63
CA GLY A 177 -9.83 24.76 22.88
C GLY A 177 -9.08 23.45 23.07
N PRO A 178 -8.75 23.11 24.33
CA PRO A 178 -8.14 21.83 24.63
C PRO A 178 -9.10 20.68 24.30
N ILE A 179 -8.56 19.59 23.81
CA ILE A 179 -9.33 18.37 23.56
C ILE A 179 -9.70 17.74 24.91
N ALA A 180 -11.00 17.65 25.19
CA ALA A 180 -11.52 17.26 26.50
C ALA A 180 -11.04 15.87 26.97
N ASP A 181 -10.87 14.91 26.03
CA ASP A 181 -10.38 13.56 26.30
C ASP A 181 -9.29 13.18 25.30
N SER A 182 -8.11 13.78 25.45
CA SER A 182 -6.96 13.52 24.60
C SER A 182 -6.44 12.08 24.72
N ALA A 183 -6.51 11.48 25.89
CA ALA A 183 -6.12 10.10 26.14
C ALA A 183 -7.08 9.12 25.47
N GLY A 184 -8.39 9.33 25.59
CA GLY A 184 -9.42 8.52 24.92
C GLY A 184 -9.37 8.65 23.41
N ARG A 185 -9.12 9.85 22.88
CA ARG A 185 -8.87 10.07 21.46
C ARG A 185 -7.69 9.23 20.95
N LEU A 186 -6.55 9.27 21.64
CA LEU A 186 -5.37 8.48 21.26
C LEU A 186 -5.64 6.98 21.37
N ALA A 187 -6.33 6.53 22.43
CA ALA A 187 -6.72 5.14 22.60
C ALA A 187 -7.64 4.67 21.46
N LYS A 188 -8.62 5.49 21.05
CA LYS A 188 -9.51 5.21 19.92
C LYS A 188 -8.73 5.08 18.61
N VAL A 189 -7.82 5.99 18.31
CA VAL A 189 -6.97 5.94 17.11
C VAL A 189 -6.11 4.67 17.11
N LYS A 190 -5.50 4.31 18.24
CA LYS A 190 -4.71 3.07 18.37
C LYS A 190 -5.57 1.82 18.15
N ALA A 191 -6.77 1.76 18.74
CA ALA A 191 -7.68 0.64 18.58
C ALA A 191 -8.11 0.45 17.12
N MET A 192 -8.41 1.53 16.41
CA MET A 192 -8.77 1.48 15.00
C MET A 192 -7.60 1.03 14.12
N SER A 193 -6.41 1.50 14.42
CA SER A 193 -5.19 1.13 13.70
C SER A 193 -4.74 -0.31 13.95
N ALA A 194 -5.21 -0.95 15.00
CA ALA A 194 -4.93 -2.35 15.31
C ALA A 194 -5.90 -3.33 14.62
N GLN A 195 -7.00 -2.84 14.08
CA GLN A 195 -7.98 -3.66 13.38
C GLN A 195 -7.59 -3.84 11.92
N PHE A 196 -7.81 -5.04 11.39
CA PHE A 196 -7.72 -5.26 9.96
C PHE A 196 -8.76 -4.39 9.26
N PHE A 197 -8.31 -3.60 8.30
CA PHE A 197 -9.20 -2.86 7.43
C PHE A 197 -9.95 -3.86 6.55
N LYS A 198 -11.28 -3.79 6.58
CA LYS A 198 -12.14 -4.63 5.73
C LYS A 198 -12.47 -3.88 4.46
N PRO A 199 -12.06 -4.39 3.28
CA PRO A 199 -12.42 -3.77 2.02
C PRO A 199 -13.92 -3.91 1.76
N ALA A 200 -14.46 -3.05 0.91
CA ALA A 200 -15.79 -3.21 0.38
C ALA A 200 -15.82 -4.40 -0.61
N ASP A 201 -16.90 -5.19 -0.58
CA ASP A 201 -17.06 -6.36 -1.45
C ASP A 201 -16.97 -6.00 -2.94
N GLU A 202 -17.46 -4.81 -3.32
CA GLU A 202 -17.38 -4.28 -4.68
C GLU A 202 -15.94 -4.07 -5.15
N ASP A 203 -15.07 -3.56 -4.27
CA ASP A 203 -13.65 -3.34 -4.58
C ASP A 203 -12.92 -4.67 -4.73
N ALA A 204 -13.19 -5.64 -3.87
CA ALA A 204 -12.63 -6.99 -4.00
C ALA A 204 -13.08 -7.65 -5.31
N GLY A 205 -14.37 -7.62 -5.63
CA GLY A 205 -14.92 -8.17 -6.88
C GLY A 205 -14.31 -7.53 -8.12
N ARG A 206 -14.15 -6.21 -8.13
CA ARG A 206 -13.51 -5.48 -9.23
C ARG A 206 -12.03 -5.87 -9.40
N LEU A 207 -11.29 -6.05 -8.32
CA LEU A 207 -9.89 -6.47 -8.38
C LEU A 207 -9.73 -7.92 -8.85
N ILE A 208 -10.62 -8.83 -8.43
CA ILE A 208 -10.67 -10.22 -8.95
C ILE A 208 -10.89 -10.18 -10.46
N GLN A 209 -11.87 -9.39 -10.91
CA GLN A 209 -12.14 -9.25 -12.34
C GLN A 209 -10.94 -8.65 -13.08
N ALA A 210 -10.26 -7.65 -12.54
CA ALA A 210 -9.06 -7.06 -13.14
C ALA A 210 -7.89 -8.06 -13.23
N ALA A 211 -7.76 -8.98 -12.27
CA ALA A 211 -6.73 -10.01 -12.27
C ALA A 211 -7.01 -11.13 -13.30
N THR A 212 -8.28 -11.42 -13.60
CA THR A 212 -8.70 -12.56 -14.41
C THR A 212 -9.23 -12.20 -15.79
N ALA A 213 -9.54 -10.92 -16.05
CA ALA A 213 -10.11 -10.47 -17.33
C ALA A 213 -9.12 -10.62 -18.50
N PRO A 214 -9.63 -10.92 -19.73
CA PRO A 214 -8.85 -10.77 -20.94
C PRO A 214 -8.37 -9.32 -21.08
N ARG A 215 -7.13 -9.15 -21.47
CA ARG A 215 -6.46 -7.87 -21.46
C ARG A 215 -6.76 -7.12 -22.74
N GLU A 216 -7.61 -6.14 -22.66
CA GLU A 216 -7.59 -5.06 -23.64
C GLU A 216 -6.41 -4.15 -23.28
N ASN A 217 -5.65 -3.74 -24.30
CA ASN A 217 -4.61 -2.72 -24.19
C ASN A 217 -5.21 -1.43 -23.59
N ALA A 218 -5.43 -1.41 -22.30
CA ALA A 218 -5.77 -0.21 -21.58
C ALA A 218 -4.50 0.65 -21.53
N GLY A 219 -4.31 1.48 -22.55
CA GLY A 219 -3.28 2.45 -22.83
C GLY A 219 -2.60 3.18 -21.66
N MET A 220 -2.04 2.42 -20.76
CA MET A 220 -1.10 2.86 -19.75
C MET A 220 0.27 2.33 -20.13
N GLY A 221 0.71 2.65 -21.36
CA GLY A 221 2.07 2.48 -21.76
C GLY A 221 2.94 3.31 -20.84
N ALA A 222 3.68 2.66 -19.97
CA ALA A 222 4.78 3.30 -19.29
C ALA A 222 5.91 3.47 -20.31
N GLU A 223 5.89 4.56 -21.03
CA GLU A 223 7.10 5.10 -21.69
C GLU A 223 8.01 5.65 -20.59
N GLY A 224 8.78 4.78 -19.97
CA GLY A 224 9.75 5.13 -18.95
C GLY A 224 10.50 3.89 -18.52
N GLY A 225 11.80 3.96 -18.31
CA GLY A 225 12.59 2.84 -17.82
C GLY A 225 11.99 2.28 -16.54
N ALA A 226 11.83 0.95 -16.47
CA ALA A 226 11.24 0.29 -15.33
C ALA A 226 12.02 0.62 -14.05
N ALA A 227 11.35 1.18 -13.05
CA ALA A 227 11.93 1.29 -11.74
C ALA A 227 11.74 -0.05 -11.03
N PHE A 228 12.78 -0.87 -11.02
CA PHE A 228 12.82 -2.07 -10.21
C PHE A 228 13.08 -1.71 -8.75
N THR A 229 12.00 -1.50 -8.01
CA THR A 229 12.06 -1.41 -6.56
C THR A 229 11.78 -2.78 -5.93
N PRO A 230 12.17 -3.01 -4.67
CA PRO A 230 11.83 -4.27 -4.01
C PRO A 230 10.32 -4.56 -4.02
N VAL A 231 9.47 -3.54 -3.97
CA VAL A 231 8.00 -3.69 -4.03
C VAL A 231 7.53 -4.06 -5.43
N THR A 232 7.99 -3.35 -6.48
CA THR A 232 7.57 -3.67 -7.87
C THR A 232 8.08 -5.02 -8.33
N VAL A 233 9.28 -5.44 -7.87
CA VAL A 233 9.82 -6.78 -8.11
C VAL A 233 8.98 -7.85 -7.43
N ARG A 234 8.62 -7.67 -6.15
CA ARG A 234 7.72 -8.59 -5.44
C ARG A 234 6.33 -8.64 -6.08
N SER A 235 5.82 -7.52 -6.53
CA SER A 235 4.55 -7.47 -7.27
C SER A 235 4.62 -8.31 -8.55
N ALA A 236 5.70 -8.20 -9.32
CA ALA A 236 5.91 -9.02 -10.52
C ALA A 236 6.10 -10.51 -10.15
N ALA A 237 6.82 -10.84 -9.08
CA ALA A 237 7.00 -12.22 -8.62
C ALA A 237 5.66 -12.85 -8.21
N LEU A 238 4.83 -12.13 -7.44
CA LEU A 238 3.49 -12.59 -7.08
C LEU A 238 2.60 -12.78 -8.30
N ALA A 239 2.68 -11.88 -9.29
CA ALA A 239 1.96 -12.02 -10.55
C ALA A 239 2.44 -13.25 -11.34
N ALA A 240 3.75 -13.55 -11.36
CA ALA A 240 4.29 -14.74 -11.98
C ALA A 240 3.78 -16.01 -11.28
N LEU A 241 3.80 -16.05 -9.95
CA LEU A 241 3.23 -17.17 -9.17
C LEU A 241 1.75 -17.37 -9.47
N ALA A 242 0.98 -16.29 -9.61
CA ALA A 242 -0.44 -16.36 -9.98
C ALA A 242 -0.65 -16.97 -11.38
N VAL A 243 0.18 -16.64 -12.37
CA VAL A 243 0.15 -17.22 -13.72
C VAL A 243 0.53 -18.70 -13.71
N LEU A 244 1.42 -19.11 -12.79
CA LEU A 244 1.87 -20.50 -12.61
C LEU A 244 0.86 -21.33 -11.79
N GLY A 245 -0.22 -20.71 -11.27
CA GLY A 245 -1.20 -21.36 -10.40
C GLY A 245 -0.70 -21.64 -8.99
N ALA A 246 0.32 -20.94 -8.52
CA ALA A 246 0.98 -21.10 -7.21
C ALA A 246 0.76 -19.89 -6.28
N ALA A 247 -0.32 -19.13 -6.47
CA ALA A 247 -0.72 -18.03 -5.60
C ALA A 247 -2.19 -18.16 -5.17
N GLY A 248 -2.74 -19.39 -5.20
CA GLY A 248 -4.09 -19.71 -4.75
C GLY A 248 -4.22 -19.81 -3.24
N ASP A 249 -5.43 -20.08 -2.75
CA ASP A 249 -5.73 -20.16 -1.31
C ASP A 249 -4.89 -21.21 -0.58
N GLU A 250 -4.54 -22.30 -1.27
CA GLU A 250 -3.69 -23.38 -0.76
C GLU A 250 -2.21 -22.99 -0.61
N ASP A 251 -1.77 -21.91 -1.27
CA ASP A 251 -0.38 -21.48 -1.32
C ASP A 251 -0.07 -20.28 -0.40
N VAL A 252 -1.07 -19.67 0.23
CA VAL A 252 -0.96 -18.42 1.03
C VAL A 252 0.23 -18.48 2.01
N ALA A 253 0.41 -19.60 2.71
CA ALA A 253 1.51 -19.77 3.67
C ALA A 253 2.91 -19.71 3.04
N LYS A 254 3.04 -19.94 1.73
CA LYS A 254 4.31 -19.86 1.00
C LYS A 254 4.61 -18.46 0.48
N LEU A 255 3.59 -17.59 0.43
CA LEU A 255 3.70 -16.25 -0.12
C LEU A 255 4.30 -15.22 0.85
N ASP A 256 4.52 -15.58 2.12
CA ASP A 256 5.02 -14.66 3.15
C ASP A 256 6.28 -13.89 2.73
N LYS A 257 7.25 -14.59 2.08
CA LYS A 257 8.49 -13.95 1.62
C LYS A 257 8.25 -12.96 0.48
N VAL A 258 7.21 -13.17 -0.31
CA VAL A 258 6.85 -12.31 -1.45
C VAL A 258 6.02 -11.11 -0.99
N LEU A 259 5.10 -11.33 -0.05
CA LEU A 259 4.16 -10.32 0.44
C LEU A 259 4.73 -9.33 1.47
N VAL A 260 5.96 -9.53 1.94
CA VAL A 260 6.60 -8.67 2.94
C VAL A 260 7.83 -7.99 2.37
N GLU A 261 7.84 -6.66 2.38
CA GLU A 261 9.02 -5.84 2.09
C GLU A 261 9.43 -5.07 3.36
N LYS A 262 10.67 -5.33 3.83
CA LYS A 262 11.12 -4.83 5.14
C LYS A 262 11.20 -3.31 5.22
N LYS A 263 11.64 -2.64 4.15
CA LYS A 263 11.86 -1.19 4.13
C LYS A 263 10.52 -0.45 4.07
N SER A 264 9.61 -0.86 3.19
CA SER A 264 8.27 -0.26 3.07
C SER A 264 7.43 -0.56 4.32
N GLY A 265 7.45 -1.80 4.82
CA GLY A 265 6.78 -2.17 6.07
C GLY A 265 7.30 -1.38 7.28
N TYR A 266 8.63 -1.16 7.38
CA TYR A 266 9.20 -0.29 8.42
C TYR A 266 8.75 1.17 8.26
N CYS A 267 8.74 1.69 7.03
CA CYS A 267 8.26 3.05 6.74
C CYS A 267 6.82 3.25 7.23
N MET A 268 5.91 2.32 6.90
CA MET A 268 4.50 2.36 7.33
C MET A 268 4.35 2.31 8.85
N LYS A 269 5.18 1.50 9.54
CA LYS A 269 5.22 1.44 11.01
C LYS A 269 5.68 2.76 11.61
N MET A 270 6.70 3.39 11.04
CA MET A 270 7.20 4.68 11.51
C MET A 270 6.19 5.81 11.30
N ALA A 271 5.51 5.86 10.14
CA ALA A 271 4.44 6.81 9.90
C ALA A 271 3.33 6.69 10.97
N LYS A 272 2.94 5.45 11.30
CA LYS A 272 1.96 5.18 12.35
C LYS A 272 2.45 5.58 13.74
N LEU A 273 3.69 5.27 14.08
CA LEU A 273 4.28 5.65 15.37
C LEU A 273 4.37 7.17 15.53
N ASN A 274 4.80 7.87 14.48
CA ASN A 274 4.85 9.33 14.46
C ASN A 274 3.45 9.94 14.68
N LEU A 275 2.41 9.38 14.06
CA LEU A 275 1.03 9.79 14.31
C LEU A 275 0.67 9.66 15.80
N TYR A 276 0.97 8.53 16.43
CA TYR A 276 0.66 8.32 17.84
C TYR A 276 1.42 9.26 18.75
N GLN A 277 2.70 9.51 18.48
CA GLN A 277 3.52 10.45 19.25
C GLN A 277 2.99 11.89 19.09
N CYS A 278 2.65 12.29 17.87
CA CYS A 278 2.07 13.60 17.61
C CYS A 278 0.75 13.79 18.40
N LEU A 279 -0.18 12.83 18.26
CA LEU A 279 -1.46 12.88 18.97
C LEU A 279 -1.32 12.82 20.50
N ALA A 280 -0.27 12.17 21.04
CA ALA A 280 -0.06 12.07 22.47
C ALA A 280 0.24 13.43 23.12
N VAL A 281 0.84 14.36 22.37
CA VAL A 281 1.23 15.69 22.87
C VAL A 281 0.31 16.80 22.35
N ALA A 282 -0.53 16.53 21.35
CA ALA A 282 -1.46 17.50 20.79
C ALA A 282 -2.51 17.91 21.82
N GLY A 283 -2.61 19.22 22.10
CA GLY A 283 -3.57 19.81 23.03
C GLY A 283 -4.83 20.33 22.34
N PRO A 284 -4.74 21.32 21.47
CA PRO A 284 -5.87 21.87 20.74
C PRO A 284 -6.16 21.09 19.44
N HIS A 285 -7.39 21.27 18.88
CA HIS A 285 -7.82 20.55 17.69
C HIS A 285 -6.98 20.83 16.45
N TYR A 286 -6.41 22.02 16.27
CA TYR A 286 -5.59 22.32 15.10
C TYR A 286 -4.29 21.48 15.08
N GLU A 287 -3.78 21.07 16.25
CA GLU A 287 -2.63 20.15 16.32
C GLU A 287 -3.01 18.74 15.86
N ASP A 288 -4.22 18.29 16.15
CA ASP A 288 -4.75 17.03 15.59
C ASP A 288 -4.85 17.08 14.06
N VAL A 289 -5.30 18.21 13.50
CA VAL A 289 -5.32 18.41 12.05
C VAL A 289 -3.91 18.34 11.48
N PHE A 290 -2.92 18.92 12.17
CA PHE A 290 -1.51 18.82 11.78
C PHE A 290 -1.01 17.37 11.83
N CYS A 291 -1.26 16.65 12.92
CA CYS A 291 -0.86 15.25 13.08
C CYS A 291 -1.47 14.36 11.99
N LEU A 292 -2.74 14.56 11.67
CA LEU A 292 -3.43 13.88 10.58
C LEU A 292 -2.72 14.15 9.24
N GLY A 293 -2.55 15.44 8.89
CA GLY A 293 -1.97 15.84 7.60
C GLY A 293 -0.54 15.33 7.44
N GLN A 294 0.31 15.50 8.47
CA GLN A 294 1.70 15.13 8.39
C GLN A 294 1.89 13.61 8.47
N HIS A 295 1.38 12.96 9.52
CA HIS A 295 1.81 11.60 9.84
C HIS A 295 0.87 10.53 9.31
N ALA A 296 -0.45 10.78 9.27
CA ALA A 296 -1.38 9.81 8.70
C ALA A 296 -1.41 9.85 7.17
N LEU A 297 -1.23 11.03 6.55
CA LEU A 297 -1.38 11.20 5.12
C LEU A 297 -0.06 11.39 4.38
N ILE A 298 0.74 12.42 4.71
CA ILE A 298 2.00 12.72 4.00
C ILE A 298 3.01 11.59 4.19
N ASP A 299 3.29 11.18 5.44
CA ASP A 299 4.31 10.15 5.70
C ASP A 299 3.89 8.82 5.07
N THR A 300 2.61 8.43 5.15
CA THR A 300 2.10 7.21 4.50
C THR A 300 2.18 7.30 2.97
N ALA A 301 1.81 8.44 2.39
CA ALA A 301 1.94 8.66 0.94
C ALA A 301 3.39 8.58 0.48
N GLN A 302 4.32 9.10 1.27
CA GLN A 302 5.75 9.00 0.99
C GLN A 302 6.21 7.55 0.98
N CYS A 303 5.79 6.74 1.96
CA CYS A 303 6.10 5.31 1.98
C CYS A 303 5.62 4.60 0.70
N VAL A 304 4.40 4.89 0.24
CA VAL A 304 3.87 4.32 -1.00
C VAL A 304 4.66 4.78 -2.22
N ASN A 305 4.94 6.08 -2.33
CA ASN A 305 5.64 6.65 -3.49
C ASN A 305 7.09 6.17 -3.54
N ASP A 306 7.80 6.12 -2.41
CA ASP A 306 9.18 5.64 -2.33
C ASP A 306 9.27 4.14 -2.68
N ALA A 307 8.30 3.36 -2.20
CA ALA A 307 8.17 1.94 -2.53
C ALA A 307 7.91 1.71 -4.01
N ALA A 308 7.19 2.61 -4.67
CA ALA A 308 6.98 2.60 -6.11
C ALA A 308 8.19 3.13 -6.92
N GLY A 309 9.20 3.72 -6.28
CA GLY A 309 10.35 4.31 -6.97
C GLY A 309 10.07 5.70 -7.57
N GLY A 310 8.97 6.33 -7.14
CA GLY A 310 8.70 7.74 -7.44
C GLY A 310 9.45 8.60 -6.44
N ALA A 311 10.45 9.36 -6.88
CA ALA A 311 10.99 10.44 -6.07
C ALA A 311 9.86 11.45 -5.82
N VAL A 312 9.32 11.48 -4.61
CA VAL A 312 8.56 12.65 -4.17
C VAL A 312 9.57 13.79 -4.19
N ALA A 313 9.35 14.77 -5.07
CA ALA A 313 10.07 16.01 -4.98
C ALA A 313 9.82 16.56 -3.57
N GLN A 314 10.75 16.27 -2.68
CA GLN A 314 10.82 16.94 -1.40
C GLN A 314 11.19 18.39 -1.72
N THR A 315 10.19 19.23 -1.94
CA THR A 315 10.35 20.63 -1.63
C THR A 315 10.43 20.70 -0.11
N ALA A 316 11.59 20.34 0.42
CA ALA A 316 11.98 20.75 1.74
C ALA A 316 12.01 22.29 1.68
N ALA A 317 10.92 22.89 2.14
CA ALA A 317 11.02 24.27 2.62
C ALA A 317 12.16 24.24 3.64
N PRO A 318 13.18 25.10 3.52
CA PRO A 318 14.23 25.16 4.51
C PRO A 318 13.53 25.46 5.83
N VAL A 319 13.57 24.48 6.74
CA VAL A 319 13.20 24.73 8.14
C VAL A 319 14.22 25.76 8.60
N ALA A 320 13.81 27.01 8.63
CA ALA A 320 14.57 28.05 9.28
C ALA A 320 14.78 27.53 10.72
N ARG A 321 16.00 27.09 11.02
CA ARG A 321 16.39 26.76 12.39
C ARG A 321 16.17 28.03 13.18
N ARG A 322 15.07 28.05 13.94
CA ARG A 322 14.90 29.02 15.00
C ARG A 322 16.12 28.84 15.89
N PRO A 323 16.95 29.86 16.10
CA PRO A 323 18.03 29.77 17.08
C PRO A 323 17.36 29.37 18.39
N ALA A 324 17.88 28.33 19.03
CA ALA A 324 17.45 27.94 20.37
C ALA A 324 17.51 29.19 21.27
N PRO A 325 16.50 29.44 22.13
CA PRO A 325 16.58 30.51 23.09
C PRO A 325 17.82 30.25 23.94
N GLY A 326 18.80 31.15 23.83
CA GLY A 326 20.03 31.06 24.59
C GLY A 326 19.71 31.07 26.08
N PHE A 327 20.01 29.97 26.74
CA PHE A 327 20.05 29.91 28.19
C PHE A 327 21.22 30.79 28.62
N LEU A 328 20.95 32.07 28.96
CA LEU A 328 21.91 32.93 29.58
C LEU A 328 22.13 32.40 31.01
N ILE A 329 23.23 31.68 31.21
CA ILE A 329 23.74 31.41 32.54
C ILE A 329 24.33 32.74 33.03
N PRO A 330 23.88 33.33 34.16
CA PRO A 330 24.54 34.49 34.72
C PRO A 330 25.88 34.05 35.31
N VAL A 331 26.99 34.42 34.68
CA VAL A 331 28.31 34.30 35.26
C VAL A 331 28.46 35.45 36.24
N ALA A 332 28.50 35.11 37.54
CA ALA A 332 28.83 36.06 38.61
C ALA A 332 30.23 36.65 38.41
N GLY A 333 30.31 37.93 38.57
CA GLY A 333 31.45 38.75 38.24
C GLY A 333 32.72 38.44 39.03
N THR A 334 33.84 38.64 38.35
CA THR A 334 35.11 39.03 38.99
C THR A 334 35.62 40.26 38.25
N SER A 335 35.57 41.38 38.95
CA SER A 335 36.22 42.65 38.58
C SER A 335 37.75 42.48 38.59
N VAL A 336 38.36 42.71 37.41
CA VAL A 336 39.82 43.01 37.39
C VAL A 336 39.94 44.37 36.76
N ALA A 337 40.35 45.33 37.64
CA ALA A 337 40.77 46.67 37.27
C ALA A 337 42.09 46.55 36.51
N ALA A 338 42.15 47.07 35.31
CA ALA A 338 43.41 47.37 34.64
C ALA A 338 43.53 48.87 34.44
N MET A 339 44.45 49.42 35.18
CA MET A 339 44.97 50.77 35.01
C MET A 339 45.68 50.90 33.68
N ASN A 340 45.30 51.86 32.87
CA ASN A 340 46.17 52.40 31.84
C ASN A 340 46.12 53.91 31.83
N SER A 341 47.28 54.50 32.23
CA SER A 341 47.56 55.92 32.16
C SER A 341 47.86 56.39 30.75
N PRO A 342 47.53 57.61 30.35
CA PRO A 342 47.84 58.11 29.01
C PRO A 342 49.26 58.75 29.03
N VAL A 343 49.99 58.52 27.94
CA VAL A 343 51.27 59.20 27.59
C VAL A 343 50.94 60.51 26.85
N PRO A 344 51.56 61.64 27.20
CA PRO A 344 51.32 62.89 26.47
C PRO A 344 52.15 62.96 25.18
N ALA A 345 51.56 63.55 24.17
CA ALA A 345 52.24 63.95 22.94
C ALA A 345 53.01 65.30 23.21
N GLY A 346 54.28 65.32 22.89
CA GLY A 346 55.10 66.51 22.81
C GLY A 346 55.55 66.77 21.37
N ASN A 347 55.33 68.04 20.95
CA ASN A 347 55.83 68.76 19.77
C ASN A 347 55.63 68.19 18.40
#